data_e9aaf529c7fb4604235fc41dbb5ce1b9
#
_entry.id   e9aaf529c7fb4604235fc41dbb5ce1b9
#
_cell.length_a   1.000
_cell.length_b   1.000
_cell.length_c   1.000
_cell.angle_alpha   90.00
_cell.angle_beta   90.00
_cell.angle_gamma   90.00
#
_symmetry.space_group_name_H-M   'P 1'
#
loop_
_entity.id
_entity.type
_entity.pdbx_description
1 polymer ?
#
loop_
_entity_poly.entity_id
_entity_poly.type
_entity_poly.pdbx_seq_one_letter_code
_entity_poly.pdbx_strand_id
1 'polypeptide(L)'
;MAEKRCLACGEKLEELAVFHNMPKSAQEFPTKEELATEKGMDLSLCQCRSCGLVQFDTEAVPYYKDVIRAGGGSSTMKALREDEYKKLLSFLAKKEEKRPLILELGTGAGEFLAMWSGVESDSDTNKKLEPYVLGIEHKRELVEKGQAAGLALYQGFPESGFSLEGMEGKHLQSGKTRPVEGLLDAMVQFNFLEHQPNPGEMLSFAYAHLKMGGYFLLTVPSFQYILDHRSYYELLRDHIANYSEESLLCLVQDQGFSLVESRVINRDTIEFLLEKSEKESCTAFRSLGQKVDIGPILENERAIQEDIKKHLEGLRQKGERMAVWGASHQGLTLLSTTALQEEVAYIIDSAPFKQGKYSPASHLPIVDKSHFQKEPVEEILIVAPGYTEEIAGIIRRDLRPCPRVLALRGEKIEEL
;
A
#
# COMPACT_ATOMS: atom_id res chain seq x y z
N MET A 1 22.27 -8.30 20.04
CA MET A 1 21.38 -7.51 19.14
C MET A 1 20.54 -6.64 20.04
N ALA A 2 20.34 -5.37 19.69
CA ALA A 2 19.45 -4.50 20.47
C ALA A 2 18.03 -5.08 20.40
N GLU A 3 17.30 -5.11 21.52
CA GLU A 3 15.92 -5.54 21.61
C GLU A 3 15.07 -4.59 20.75
N LYS A 4 14.49 -5.09 19.67
CA LYS A 4 13.64 -4.28 18.80
C LYS A 4 12.30 -3.97 19.45
N ARG A 5 11.77 -2.80 19.13
CA ARG A 5 10.63 -2.22 19.81
C ARG A 5 9.51 -1.88 18.85
N CYS A 6 8.32 -1.80 19.37
CA CYS A 6 7.12 -1.43 18.64
C CYS A 6 7.26 -0.04 18.00
N LEU A 7 6.98 0.07 16.70
CA LEU A 7 7.03 1.34 15.96
C LEU A 7 6.01 2.36 16.44
N ALA A 8 4.89 1.88 17.03
CA ALA A 8 3.81 2.75 17.50
C ALA A 8 4.05 3.24 18.94
N CYS A 9 4.38 2.36 19.90
CA CYS A 9 4.41 2.70 21.33
C CYS A 9 5.76 2.46 22.03
N GLY A 10 6.76 1.92 21.31
CA GLY A 10 8.09 1.66 21.86
C GLY A 10 8.20 0.47 22.82
N GLU A 11 7.12 -0.28 23.06
CA GLU A 11 7.11 -1.45 23.94
C GLU A 11 7.71 -2.68 23.27
N LYS A 12 7.93 -3.74 24.05
CA LYS A 12 8.53 -4.99 23.59
C LYS A 12 7.65 -5.71 22.56
N LEU A 13 8.30 -6.37 21.60
CA LEU A 13 7.69 -7.22 20.62
C LEU A 13 7.74 -8.69 21.04
N GLU A 14 6.70 -9.45 20.68
CA GLU A 14 6.64 -10.91 20.77
C GLU A 14 6.61 -11.49 19.35
N GLU A 15 7.51 -12.40 19.04
CA GLU A 15 7.55 -13.06 17.74
C GLU A 15 6.33 -13.96 17.55
N LEU A 16 5.71 -13.83 16.40
CA LEU A 16 4.58 -14.66 15.94
C LEU A 16 5.08 -15.79 15.04
N ALA A 17 5.87 -15.46 14.02
CA ALA A 17 6.50 -16.41 13.10
C ALA A 17 7.68 -15.76 12.34
N VAL A 18 8.46 -16.63 11.69
CA VAL A 18 9.50 -16.21 10.73
C VAL A 18 9.13 -16.74 9.36
N PHE A 19 9.05 -15.83 8.37
CA PHE A 19 8.89 -16.16 6.96
C PHE A 19 10.27 -16.17 6.29
N HIS A 20 10.62 -17.28 5.66
CA HIS A 20 11.95 -17.48 5.10
C HIS A 20 12.05 -17.07 3.64
N ASN A 21 13.23 -16.59 3.24
CA ASN A 21 13.56 -16.24 1.85
C ASN A 21 12.59 -15.23 1.21
N MET A 22 12.06 -14.29 2.00
CA MET A 22 11.18 -13.24 1.52
C MET A 22 11.93 -12.22 0.65
N PRO A 23 11.28 -11.58 -0.35
CA PRO A 23 11.88 -10.51 -1.12
C PRO A 23 12.28 -9.34 -0.20
N LYS A 24 13.48 -8.78 -0.42
CA LYS A 24 13.93 -7.59 0.33
C LYS A 24 13.17 -6.33 -0.04
N SER A 25 12.57 -6.31 -1.21
CA SER A 25 11.90 -5.15 -1.79
C SER A 25 10.84 -5.60 -2.79
N ALA A 26 9.73 -4.86 -2.83
CA ALA A 26 8.70 -5.03 -3.84
C ALA A 26 8.80 -4.00 -4.98
N GLN A 27 9.70 -3.01 -4.89
CA GLN A 27 9.82 -1.91 -5.85
C GLN A 27 11.22 -1.72 -6.44
N GLU A 28 12.24 -2.32 -5.83
CA GLU A 28 13.61 -2.37 -6.36
C GLU A 28 13.86 -3.75 -6.97
N PHE A 29 14.17 -3.77 -8.25
CA PHE A 29 14.39 -4.97 -9.03
C PHE A 29 15.87 -5.04 -9.43
N PRO A 30 16.60 -6.15 -9.11
CA PRO A 30 18.00 -6.26 -9.40
C PRO A 30 18.28 -6.32 -10.91
N THR A 31 19.41 -5.77 -11.30
CA THR A 31 19.99 -5.96 -12.62
C THR A 31 20.73 -7.31 -12.68
N LYS A 32 21.15 -7.74 -13.87
CA LYS A 32 21.88 -9.00 -14.05
C LYS A 32 23.19 -9.05 -13.25
N GLU A 33 23.85 -7.91 -13.12
CA GLU A 33 25.12 -7.75 -12.43
C GLU A 33 24.96 -7.90 -10.91
N GLU A 34 23.79 -7.51 -10.38
CA GLU A 34 23.48 -7.54 -8.96
C GLU A 34 23.06 -8.93 -8.45
N LEU A 35 22.67 -9.85 -9.34
CA LEU A 35 22.16 -11.18 -8.96
C LEU A 35 23.13 -11.98 -8.10
N ALA A 36 24.44 -11.82 -8.30
CA ALA A 36 25.45 -12.57 -7.53
C ALA A 36 25.43 -12.25 -6.03
N THR A 37 24.96 -11.06 -5.67
CA THR A 37 24.92 -10.57 -4.28
C THR A 37 23.51 -10.40 -3.73
N GLU A 38 22.52 -10.32 -4.61
CA GLU A 38 21.10 -10.23 -4.20
C GLU A 38 20.64 -11.58 -3.62
N LYS A 39 19.91 -11.53 -2.51
CA LYS A 39 19.35 -12.70 -1.80
C LYS A 39 18.07 -12.30 -1.10
N GLY A 40 17.18 -13.25 -0.94
CA GLY A 40 16.05 -13.12 -0.01
C GLY A 40 16.50 -12.90 1.43
N MET A 41 15.58 -12.61 2.27
CA MET A 41 15.79 -12.40 3.72
C MET A 41 14.74 -13.11 4.53
N ASP A 42 15.06 -13.42 5.77
CA ASP A 42 14.08 -13.89 6.73
C ASP A 42 13.38 -12.67 7.36
N LEU A 43 12.05 -12.70 7.40
CA LEU A 43 11.22 -11.67 8.01
C LEU A 43 10.52 -12.24 9.25
N SER A 44 10.90 -11.74 10.41
CA SER A 44 10.22 -12.07 11.67
C SER A 44 9.01 -11.17 11.84
N LEU A 45 7.81 -11.76 11.81
CA LEU A 45 6.55 -11.08 12.11
C LEU A 45 6.34 -11.09 13.61
N CYS A 46 6.15 -9.92 14.19
CA CYS A 46 6.04 -9.72 15.62
C CYS A 46 4.79 -8.94 15.99
N GLN A 47 4.28 -9.14 17.20
CA GLN A 47 3.19 -8.37 17.77
C GLN A 47 3.63 -7.61 19.00
N CYS A 48 3.19 -6.36 19.12
CA CYS A 48 3.27 -5.60 20.37
C CYS A 48 2.12 -5.98 21.29
N ARG A 49 2.45 -6.45 22.50
CA ARG A 49 1.43 -6.85 23.49
C ARG A 49 0.75 -5.65 24.16
N SER A 50 1.30 -4.46 24.02
CA SER A 50 0.75 -3.24 24.62
C SER A 50 -0.27 -2.55 23.74
N CYS A 51 0.00 -2.40 22.43
CA CYS A 51 -0.90 -1.70 21.50
C CYS A 51 -1.46 -2.57 20.37
N GLY A 52 -1.14 -3.88 20.35
CA GLY A 52 -1.67 -4.83 19.38
C GLY A 52 -1.06 -4.73 17.98
N LEU A 53 -0.20 -3.74 17.68
CA LEU A 53 0.40 -3.60 16.36
C LEU A 53 1.19 -4.84 15.99
N VAL A 54 0.91 -5.35 14.79
CA VAL A 54 1.71 -6.39 14.14
C VAL A 54 2.68 -5.73 13.18
N GLN A 55 3.96 -6.06 13.26
CA GLN A 55 5.01 -5.47 12.46
C GLN A 55 6.12 -6.46 12.15
N PHE A 56 6.93 -6.16 11.14
CA PHE A 56 8.17 -6.89 10.93
C PHE A 56 9.28 -6.36 11.83
N ASP A 57 10.05 -7.30 12.41
CA ASP A 57 11.25 -6.99 13.19
C ASP A 57 12.46 -6.77 12.26
N THR A 58 12.37 -5.75 11.43
CA THR A 58 13.40 -5.36 10.47
C THR A 58 13.44 -3.85 10.30
N GLU A 59 14.41 -3.35 9.55
CA GLU A 59 14.43 -1.95 9.13
C GLU A 59 13.48 -1.75 7.95
N ALA A 60 12.86 -0.58 7.87
CA ALA A 60 12.06 -0.18 6.71
C ALA A 60 12.92 -0.26 5.43
N VAL A 61 12.25 -0.39 4.29
CA VAL A 61 12.93 -0.30 2.99
C VAL A 61 13.59 1.09 2.83
N PRO A 62 14.77 1.20 2.18
CA PRO A 62 15.47 2.49 2.10
C PRO A 62 14.66 3.57 1.37
N TYR A 63 13.77 3.16 0.48
CA TYR A 63 12.87 4.05 -0.28
C TYR A 63 11.49 4.27 0.37
N TYR A 64 11.33 4.03 1.67
CA TYR A 64 10.03 4.19 2.34
C TYR A 64 9.38 5.59 2.19
N LYS A 65 10.19 6.62 1.94
CA LYS A 65 9.73 7.98 1.64
C LYS A 65 9.23 8.13 0.18
N ASP A 66 9.64 7.23 -0.72
CA ASP A 66 9.46 7.29 -2.17
C ASP A 66 8.65 6.12 -2.73
N VAL A 67 7.86 5.46 -1.88
CA VAL A 67 7.06 4.31 -2.30
C VAL A 67 6.10 4.67 -3.43
N ILE A 68 6.04 3.81 -4.44
CA ILE A 68 5.16 3.99 -5.59
C ILE A 68 3.78 3.45 -5.22
N ARG A 69 2.77 4.29 -5.33
CA ARG A 69 1.38 3.92 -5.10
C ARG A 69 0.89 2.97 -6.20
N ALA A 70 0.44 1.78 -5.81
CA ALA A 70 -0.10 0.81 -6.74
C ALA A 70 -1.50 1.26 -7.25
N GLY A 71 -1.78 1.03 -8.54
CA GLY A 71 -3.12 1.18 -9.11
C GLY A 71 -3.68 2.61 -9.19
N GLY A 72 -2.90 3.66 -8.89
CA GLY A 72 -3.36 5.04 -8.83
C GLY A 72 -4.05 5.60 -10.08
N GLY A 73 -3.87 4.95 -11.23
CA GLY A 73 -4.50 5.34 -12.50
C GLY A 73 -5.81 4.61 -12.83
N SER A 74 -6.20 3.58 -12.09
CA SER A 74 -7.38 2.77 -12.40
C SER A 74 -8.70 3.52 -12.19
N SER A 75 -9.73 3.18 -12.96
CA SER A 75 -11.07 3.77 -12.81
C SER A 75 -11.67 3.46 -11.44
N THR A 76 -11.42 2.27 -10.91
CA THR A 76 -11.88 1.84 -9.57
C THR A 76 -11.28 2.72 -8.49
N MET A 77 -9.95 2.96 -8.53
CA MET A 77 -9.30 3.81 -7.53
C MET A 77 -9.74 5.28 -7.64
N LYS A 78 -10.00 5.76 -8.85
CA LYS A 78 -10.56 7.11 -9.04
C LYS A 78 -11.94 7.25 -8.44
N ALA A 79 -12.84 6.30 -8.70
CA ALA A 79 -14.18 6.31 -8.12
C ALA A 79 -14.15 6.26 -6.58
N LEU A 80 -13.26 5.46 -6.02
CA LEU A 80 -13.03 5.39 -4.59
C LEU A 80 -12.58 6.74 -4.00
N ARG A 81 -11.57 7.37 -4.61
CA ARG A 81 -11.08 8.70 -4.17
C ARG A 81 -12.15 9.78 -4.25
N GLU A 82 -12.96 9.75 -5.30
CA GLU A 82 -14.08 10.67 -5.45
C GLU A 82 -15.10 10.52 -4.30
N ASP A 83 -15.44 9.30 -3.92
CA ASP A 83 -16.31 8.99 -2.79
C ASP A 83 -15.73 9.51 -1.45
N GLU A 84 -14.46 9.25 -1.20
CA GLU A 84 -13.74 9.71 0.00
C GLU A 84 -13.70 11.24 0.09
N TYR A 85 -13.46 11.93 -1.04
CA TYR A 85 -13.44 13.39 -1.07
C TYR A 85 -14.83 13.99 -0.86
N LYS A 86 -15.88 13.43 -1.46
CA LYS A 86 -17.27 13.84 -1.21
C LYS A 86 -17.63 13.69 0.26
N LYS A 87 -17.26 12.56 0.86
CA LYS A 87 -17.46 12.30 2.27
C LYS A 87 -16.73 13.35 3.12
N LEU A 88 -15.45 13.61 2.89
CA LEU A 88 -14.71 14.63 3.63
C LEU A 88 -15.36 16.01 3.49
N LEU A 89 -15.78 16.40 2.27
CA LEU A 89 -16.49 17.66 2.06
C LEU A 89 -17.81 17.73 2.83
N SER A 90 -18.55 16.63 2.96
CA SER A 90 -19.81 16.60 3.73
C SER A 90 -19.59 16.90 5.22
N PHE A 91 -18.46 16.46 5.78
CA PHE A 91 -18.07 16.80 7.16
C PHE A 91 -17.57 18.25 7.28
N LEU A 92 -16.75 18.71 6.34
CA LEU A 92 -16.29 20.10 6.29
C LEU A 92 -17.43 21.09 6.11
N ALA A 93 -18.49 20.73 5.39
CA ALA A 93 -19.68 21.58 5.20
C ALA A 93 -20.44 21.87 6.51
N LYS A 94 -20.27 21.02 7.53
CA LYS A 94 -20.82 21.24 8.87
C LYS A 94 -20.08 22.34 9.66
N LYS A 95 -18.86 22.71 9.21
CA LYS A 95 -18.05 23.78 9.78
C LYS A 95 -18.40 25.14 9.14
N GLU A 96 -17.94 26.22 9.72
CA GLU A 96 -18.23 27.58 9.21
C GLU A 96 -17.40 27.94 7.97
N GLU A 97 -16.22 27.37 7.82
CA GLU A 97 -15.29 27.66 6.70
C GLU A 97 -15.88 27.23 5.36
N LYS A 98 -15.94 28.18 4.41
CA LYS A 98 -16.43 27.95 3.04
C LYS A 98 -15.32 27.61 2.05
N ARG A 99 -14.10 27.91 2.40
CA ARG A 99 -12.89 27.71 1.57
C ARG A 99 -11.87 26.89 2.33
N PRO A 100 -12.17 25.63 2.65
CA PRO A 100 -11.27 24.82 3.45
C PRO A 100 -9.91 24.64 2.76
N LEU A 101 -8.85 24.65 3.55
CA LEU A 101 -7.48 24.37 3.13
C LEU A 101 -7.13 22.91 3.46
N ILE A 102 -6.85 22.12 2.42
CA ILE A 102 -6.67 20.67 2.51
C ILE A 102 -5.28 20.29 2.01
N LEU A 103 -4.54 19.53 2.81
CA LEU A 103 -3.22 19.00 2.47
C LEU A 103 -3.28 17.50 2.18
N GLU A 104 -2.74 17.05 1.04
CA GLU A 104 -2.49 15.64 0.76
C GLU A 104 -1.03 15.29 1.06
N LEU A 105 -0.83 14.20 1.84
CA LEU A 105 0.48 13.67 2.22
C LEU A 105 0.89 12.55 1.25
N GLY A 106 2.10 12.60 0.68
CA GLY A 106 2.60 11.60 -0.26
C GLY A 106 1.79 11.59 -1.57
N THR A 107 1.68 12.76 -2.23
CA THR A 107 0.78 12.94 -3.38
C THR A 107 1.21 12.22 -4.66
N GLY A 108 2.45 11.74 -4.74
CA GLY A 108 3.02 11.36 -6.04
C GLY A 108 3.11 12.57 -6.98
N ALA A 109 2.76 12.41 -8.24
CA ALA A 109 2.67 13.54 -9.19
C ALA A 109 1.32 14.29 -9.09
N GLY A 110 0.51 14.03 -8.07
CA GLY A 110 -0.75 14.71 -7.80
C GLY A 110 -1.95 14.12 -8.55
N GLU A 111 -1.89 12.85 -8.91
CA GLU A 111 -2.96 12.19 -9.66
C GLU A 111 -4.31 12.27 -8.94
N PHE A 112 -4.31 12.07 -7.61
CA PHE A 112 -5.52 12.20 -6.81
C PHE A 112 -5.80 13.65 -6.43
N LEU A 113 -4.77 14.44 -6.14
CA LEU A 113 -4.94 15.86 -5.86
C LEU A 113 -5.66 16.60 -7.01
N ALA A 114 -5.39 16.23 -8.26
CA ALA A 114 -6.05 16.81 -9.44
C ALA A 114 -7.57 16.54 -9.46
N MET A 115 -8.05 15.49 -8.81
CA MET A 115 -9.47 15.10 -8.81
C MET A 115 -10.35 16.08 -8.02
N TRP A 116 -9.78 16.87 -7.12
CA TRP A 116 -10.53 17.92 -6.41
C TRP A 116 -11.20 18.93 -7.35
N SER A 117 -10.74 19.03 -8.61
CA SER A 117 -11.37 19.88 -9.62
C SER A 117 -12.80 19.44 -10.00
N GLY A 118 -13.14 18.17 -9.84
CA GLY A 118 -14.44 17.60 -10.20
C GLY A 118 -15.32 17.24 -9.01
N VAL A 119 -14.82 17.38 -7.77
CA VAL A 119 -15.58 16.99 -6.58
C VAL A 119 -16.47 18.13 -6.11
N GLU A 120 -17.77 17.88 -6.03
CA GLU A 120 -18.75 18.79 -5.46
C GLU A 120 -19.25 18.23 -4.12
N SER A 121 -19.54 19.11 -3.16
CA SER A 121 -20.21 18.71 -1.93
C SER A 121 -21.62 18.21 -2.25
N ASP A 122 -22.03 17.08 -1.68
CA ASP A 122 -23.40 16.58 -1.83
C ASP A 122 -24.43 17.62 -1.43
N SER A 123 -25.56 17.60 -2.14
CA SER A 123 -26.60 18.63 -2.12
C SER A 123 -27.41 18.76 -0.83
N ASP A 124 -27.22 17.89 0.15
CA ASP A 124 -27.95 17.93 1.43
C ASP A 124 -27.56 19.11 2.33
N THR A 125 -26.40 19.69 2.09
CA THR A 125 -26.01 20.95 2.71
C THR A 125 -26.05 22.01 1.62
N ASN A 126 -26.98 23.00 1.71
CA ASN A 126 -27.06 24.19 0.83
C ASN A 126 -25.77 25.03 0.80
N LYS A 127 -24.61 24.47 1.20
CA LYS A 127 -23.34 25.15 1.36
C LYS A 127 -22.33 24.66 0.30
N LYS A 128 -22.16 25.45 -0.75
CA LYS A 128 -21.10 25.20 -1.73
C LYS A 128 -19.74 25.50 -1.09
N LEU A 129 -18.88 24.47 -0.99
CA LEU A 129 -17.49 24.63 -0.55
C LEU A 129 -16.59 24.88 -1.75
N GLU A 130 -15.54 25.70 -1.55
CA GLU A 130 -14.48 25.98 -2.53
C GLU A 130 -13.13 25.52 -1.91
N PRO A 131 -12.79 24.23 -1.97
CA PRO A 131 -11.58 23.74 -1.34
C PRO A 131 -10.32 24.28 -2.03
N TYR A 132 -9.36 24.71 -1.23
CA TYR A 132 -7.99 25.02 -1.65
C TYR A 132 -7.12 23.84 -1.26
N VAL A 133 -6.48 23.21 -2.24
CA VAL A 133 -5.73 21.99 -2.05
C VAL A 133 -4.25 22.19 -2.34
N LEU A 134 -3.41 21.53 -1.55
CA LEU A 134 -1.98 21.43 -1.78
C LEU A 134 -1.49 20.04 -1.43
N GLY A 135 -0.30 19.69 -1.93
CA GLY A 135 0.30 18.39 -1.64
C GLY A 135 1.76 18.49 -1.30
N ILE A 136 2.24 17.55 -0.48
CA ILE A 136 3.66 17.35 -0.25
C ILE A 136 4.07 15.98 -0.77
N GLU A 137 5.24 15.95 -1.41
CA GLU A 137 5.85 14.76 -1.98
C GLU A 137 7.37 14.83 -1.78
N HIS A 138 7.98 13.71 -1.39
CA HIS A 138 9.42 13.66 -1.15
C HIS A 138 10.22 13.71 -2.45
N LYS A 139 9.74 13.04 -3.50
CA LYS A 139 10.43 12.89 -4.77
C LYS A 139 10.31 14.15 -5.64
N ARG A 140 11.42 14.86 -5.79
CA ARG A 140 11.46 16.14 -6.54
C ARG A 140 10.89 16.05 -7.96
N GLU A 141 11.22 14.95 -8.68
CA GLU A 141 10.74 14.75 -10.06
C GLU A 141 9.22 14.68 -10.14
N LEU A 142 8.57 14.06 -9.13
CA LEU A 142 7.11 13.97 -9.07
C LEU A 142 6.50 15.33 -8.73
N VAL A 143 7.12 16.09 -7.84
CA VAL A 143 6.72 17.47 -7.54
C VAL A 143 6.78 18.34 -8.80
N GLU A 144 7.90 18.34 -9.52
CA GLU A 144 8.07 19.11 -10.76
C GLU A 144 7.04 18.72 -11.82
N LYS A 145 6.75 17.42 -11.95
CA LYS A 145 5.71 16.92 -12.87
C LYS A 145 4.31 17.43 -12.49
N GLY A 146 3.94 17.40 -11.21
CA GLY A 146 2.65 17.90 -10.74
C GLY A 146 2.54 19.42 -10.86
N GLN A 147 3.61 20.16 -10.56
CA GLN A 147 3.66 21.61 -10.77
C GLN A 147 3.50 21.97 -12.24
N ALA A 148 4.13 21.24 -13.15
CA ALA A 148 3.96 21.43 -14.59
C ALA A 148 2.52 21.15 -15.04
N ALA A 149 1.79 20.28 -14.35
CA ALA A 149 0.36 20.06 -14.54
C ALA A 149 -0.54 21.13 -13.86
N GLY A 150 0.07 22.14 -13.24
CA GLY A 150 -0.63 23.27 -12.62
C GLY A 150 -1.13 23.01 -11.19
N LEU A 151 -0.65 21.97 -10.51
CA LEU A 151 -1.00 21.65 -9.13
C LEU A 151 -0.11 22.39 -8.13
N ALA A 152 -0.61 22.63 -6.92
CA ALA A 152 0.16 23.18 -5.82
C ALA A 152 0.86 22.03 -5.07
N LEU A 153 1.99 21.57 -5.60
CA LEU A 153 2.83 20.55 -4.98
C LEU A 153 4.13 21.13 -4.44
N TYR A 154 4.57 20.62 -3.31
CA TYR A 154 5.79 21.07 -2.64
C TYR A 154 6.65 19.85 -2.26
N GLN A 155 7.96 20.02 -2.40
CA GLN A 155 8.88 18.98 -1.97
C GLN A 155 8.97 18.97 -0.46
N GLY A 156 8.70 17.81 0.15
CA GLY A 156 8.72 17.64 1.59
C GLY A 156 8.32 16.26 2.04
N PHE A 157 8.42 16.06 3.35
CA PHE A 157 8.03 14.82 4.01
C PHE A 157 7.35 15.16 5.34
N PRO A 158 6.26 14.46 5.74
CA PRO A 158 5.52 14.75 6.96
C PRO A 158 6.27 14.23 8.20
N GLU A 159 7.30 14.95 8.61
CA GLU A 159 8.12 14.65 9.79
C GLU A 159 8.28 15.89 10.67
N SER A 160 8.73 15.67 11.91
CA SER A 160 8.93 16.75 12.88
C SER A 160 9.88 17.81 12.33
N GLY A 161 9.47 19.08 12.43
CA GLY A 161 10.25 20.22 11.96
C GLY A 161 10.04 20.61 10.50
N PHE A 162 9.29 19.84 9.72
CA PHE A 162 8.90 20.29 8.37
C PHE A 162 7.84 21.39 8.47
N SER A 163 8.09 22.53 7.81
CA SER A 163 7.24 23.71 7.85
C SER A 163 6.40 23.85 6.57
N LEU A 164 5.17 24.27 6.73
CA LEU A 164 4.29 24.66 5.62
C LEU A 164 4.36 26.17 5.31
N GLU A 165 5.26 26.91 5.95
CA GLU A 165 5.43 28.35 5.77
C GLU A 165 5.82 28.68 4.31
N GLY A 166 5.14 29.68 3.73
CA GLY A 166 5.35 30.07 2.35
C GLY A 166 4.66 29.20 1.30
N MET A 167 3.94 28.15 1.72
CA MET A 167 3.14 27.34 0.81
C MET A 167 1.76 27.94 0.57
N GLU A 168 1.16 27.60 -0.56
CA GLU A 168 -0.19 28.03 -0.95
C GLU A 168 -1.01 26.83 -1.40
N GLY A 169 -2.27 26.75 -0.94
CA GLY A 169 -3.27 25.89 -1.55
C GLY A 169 -3.85 26.53 -2.80
N LYS A 170 -4.32 25.71 -3.75
CA LYS A 170 -4.90 26.15 -5.02
C LYS A 170 -6.33 25.64 -5.15
N HIS A 171 -7.25 26.54 -5.49
CA HIS A 171 -8.59 26.16 -5.92
C HIS A 171 -8.53 25.79 -7.42
N LEU A 172 -8.63 24.49 -7.73
CA LEU A 172 -8.28 23.95 -9.03
C LEU A 172 -9.16 24.45 -10.19
N GLN A 173 -10.46 24.71 -9.92
CA GLN A 173 -11.38 25.21 -10.96
C GLN A 173 -11.09 26.66 -11.34
N SER A 174 -10.80 27.53 -10.37
CA SER A 174 -10.59 28.97 -10.63
C SER A 174 -9.13 29.37 -10.79
N GLY A 175 -8.19 28.51 -10.42
CA GLY A 175 -6.76 28.79 -10.39
C GLY A 175 -6.30 29.75 -9.28
N LYS A 176 -7.22 30.24 -8.42
CA LYS A 176 -6.88 31.10 -7.29
C LYS A 176 -6.05 30.36 -6.26
N THR A 177 -5.13 31.07 -5.61
CA THR A 177 -4.31 30.57 -4.52
C THR A 177 -4.75 31.14 -3.16
N ARG A 178 -4.43 30.43 -2.09
CA ARG A 178 -4.62 30.84 -0.71
C ARG A 178 -3.37 30.45 0.09
N PRO A 179 -2.65 31.37 0.70
CA PRO A 179 -1.51 31.09 1.55
C PRO A 179 -1.87 30.17 2.73
N VAL A 180 -0.93 29.32 3.13
CA VAL A 180 -1.03 28.55 4.37
C VAL A 180 -0.63 29.50 5.53
N GLU A 181 -1.60 30.25 6.00
CA GLU A 181 -1.44 31.13 7.16
C GLU A 181 -2.06 30.44 8.38
N GLY A 182 -1.24 29.68 9.13
CA GLY A 182 -1.69 28.95 10.31
C GLY A 182 -2.08 27.51 10.01
N LEU A 183 -3.21 27.05 10.61
CA LEU A 183 -3.59 25.65 10.62
C LEU A 183 -4.55 25.29 9.47
N LEU A 184 -4.47 24.05 9.02
CA LEU A 184 -5.27 23.46 7.95
C LEU A 184 -6.65 23.01 8.48
N ASP A 185 -7.64 22.97 7.57
CA ASP A 185 -8.99 22.48 7.88
C ASP A 185 -9.06 20.95 7.77
N ALA A 186 -8.30 20.37 6.84
CA ALA A 186 -8.20 18.92 6.70
C ALA A 186 -6.84 18.46 6.13
N MET A 187 -6.56 17.19 6.37
CA MET A 187 -5.49 16.44 5.70
C MET A 187 -6.04 15.14 5.14
N VAL A 188 -5.38 14.62 4.11
CA VAL A 188 -5.65 13.29 3.56
C VAL A 188 -4.34 12.53 3.33
N GLN A 189 -4.37 11.21 3.56
CA GLN A 189 -3.24 10.32 3.35
C GLN A 189 -3.78 8.96 2.92
N PHE A 190 -3.19 8.39 1.86
CA PHE A 190 -3.67 7.15 1.27
C PHE A 190 -2.55 6.12 1.17
N ASN A 191 -2.65 5.04 1.95
CA ASN A 191 -1.74 3.90 1.93
C ASN A 191 -0.26 4.32 1.94
N PHE A 192 0.15 4.97 3.02
CA PHE A 192 1.51 5.49 3.19
C PHE A 192 2.06 5.27 4.60
N LEU A 193 1.16 5.20 5.63
CA LEU A 193 1.54 5.04 7.03
C LEU A 193 2.18 3.66 7.31
N GLU A 194 1.76 2.62 6.60
CA GLU A 194 2.26 1.26 6.70
C GLU A 194 3.74 1.10 6.33
N HIS A 195 4.27 2.05 5.58
CA HIS A 195 5.68 2.08 5.17
C HIS A 195 6.58 2.79 6.17
N GLN A 196 6.01 3.50 7.15
CA GLN A 196 6.75 4.44 7.99
C GLN A 196 7.45 3.74 9.16
N PRO A 197 8.79 3.92 9.32
CA PRO A 197 9.51 3.42 10.50
C PRO A 197 9.13 4.17 11.79
N ASN A 198 8.61 5.39 11.67
CA ASN A 198 8.15 6.24 12.77
C ASN A 198 6.74 6.78 12.46
N PRO A 199 5.69 5.95 12.52
CA PRO A 199 4.34 6.40 12.17
C PRO A 199 3.83 7.54 13.08
N GLY A 200 4.30 7.58 14.33
CA GLY A 200 3.99 8.65 15.27
C GLY A 200 4.48 10.03 14.83
N GLU A 201 5.60 10.14 14.10
CA GLU A 201 6.09 11.42 13.57
C GLU A 201 5.15 12.02 12.52
N MET A 202 4.65 11.19 11.58
CA MET A 202 3.68 11.63 10.59
C MET A 202 2.37 12.09 11.25
N LEU A 203 1.89 11.36 12.24
CA LEU A 203 0.68 11.72 12.97
C LEU A 203 0.89 12.97 13.82
N SER A 204 2.06 13.13 14.44
CA SER A 204 2.45 14.35 15.17
C SER A 204 2.52 15.55 14.25
N PHE A 205 3.06 15.39 13.03
CA PHE A 205 3.03 16.43 11.99
C PHE A 205 1.60 16.81 11.64
N ALA A 206 0.72 15.85 11.39
CA ALA A 206 -0.69 16.10 11.08
C ALA A 206 -1.38 16.82 12.25
N TYR A 207 -1.15 16.36 13.49
CA TYR A 207 -1.69 17.01 14.68
C TYR A 207 -1.22 18.47 14.82
N ALA A 208 0.06 18.73 14.59
CA ALA A 208 0.62 20.07 14.73
C ALA A 208 0.02 21.07 13.73
N HIS A 209 -0.30 20.62 12.52
CA HIS A 209 -0.73 21.49 11.43
C HIS A 209 -2.24 21.54 11.19
N LEU A 210 -3.05 20.71 11.87
CA LEU A 210 -4.51 20.79 11.82
C LEU A 210 -5.09 21.74 12.87
N LYS A 211 -6.18 22.41 12.54
CA LYS A 211 -7.03 23.13 13.52
C LYS A 211 -7.63 22.14 14.52
N MET A 212 -7.91 22.60 15.73
CA MET A 212 -8.79 21.84 16.63
C MET A 212 -10.14 21.60 15.96
N GLY A 213 -10.59 20.34 15.98
CA GLY A 213 -11.76 19.93 15.21
C GLY A 213 -11.54 19.82 13.71
N GLY A 214 -10.30 19.96 13.21
CA GLY A 214 -9.93 19.68 11.81
C GLY A 214 -9.89 18.18 11.54
N TYR A 215 -10.10 17.79 10.29
CA TYR A 215 -10.25 16.38 9.91
C TYR A 215 -8.97 15.79 9.29
N PHE A 216 -8.74 14.51 9.57
CA PHE A 216 -7.70 13.73 8.89
C PHE A 216 -8.29 12.44 8.33
N LEU A 217 -8.35 12.33 7.00
CA LEU A 217 -8.75 11.11 6.30
C LEU A 217 -7.50 10.27 6.05
N LEU A 218 -7.48 9.09 6.66
CA LEU A 218 -6.32 8.19 6.69
C LEU A 218 -6.71 6.81 6.18
N THR A 219 -5.94 6.25 5.24
CA THR A 219 -6.12 4.85 4.82
C THR A 219 -4.86 4.03 4.98
N VAL A 220 -5.02 2.75 5.35
CA VAL A 220 -3.96 1.74 5.43
C VAL A 220 -4.50 0.37 5.03
N PRO A 221 -3.66 -0.56 4.52
CA PRO A 221 -4.06 -1.95 4.32
C PRO A 221 -4.50 -2.62 5.63
N SER A 222 -5.53 -3.46 5.54
CA SER A 222 -6.11 -4.18 6.68
C SER A 222 -5.36 -5.47 6.95
N PHE A 223 -4.77 -5.61 8.13
CA PHE A 223 -4.20 -6.88 8.57
C PHE A 223 -5.28 -7.94 8.80
N GLN A 224 -6.50 -7.52 9.20
CA GLN A 224 -7.64 -8.44 9.36
C GLN A 224 -7.99 -9.11 8.03
N TYR A 225 -7.88 -8.39 6.89
CA TYR A 225 -8.07 -8.99 5.57
C TYR A 225 -7.07 -10.14 5.32
N ILE A 226 -5.80 -9.95 5.68
CA ILE A 226 -4.77 -10.99 5.54
C ILE A 226 -5.09 -12.21 6.41
N LEU A 227 -5.56 -12.00 7.63
CA LEU A 227 -5.99 -13.08 8.54
C LEU A 227 -7.20 -13.85 8.00
N ASP A 228 -8.24 -13.14 7.57
CA ASP A 228 -9.49 -13.73 7.08
C ASP A 228 -9.28 -14.53 5.80
N HIS A 229 -8.38 -14.08 4.92
CA HIS A 229 -8.05 -14.75 3.66
C HIS A 229 -6.84 -15.68 3.77
N ARG A 230 -6.21 -15.75 4.94
CA ARG A 230 -5.02 -16.59 5.21
C ARG A 230 -3.86 -16.35 4.23
N SER A 231 -3.78 -15.14 3.67
CA SER A 231 -2.93 -14.83 2.52
C SER A 231 -1.53 -14.37 2.94
N TYR A 232 -0.64 -15.32 3.27
CA TYR A 232 0.74 -15.01 3.66
C TYR A 232 1.49 -14.21 2.58
N TYR A 233 1.16 -14.40 1.31
CA TYR A 233 1.79 -13.72 0.18
C TYR A 233 1.42 -12.22 0.05
N GLU A 234 0.50 -11.72 0.88
CA GLU A 234 0.24 -10.29 1.05
C GLU A 234 1.25 -9.63 2.02
N LEU A 235 1.96 -10.45 2.82
CA LEU A 235 2.99 -9.97 3.73
C LEU A 235 4.25 -9.59 2.92
N LEU A 236 4.70 -8.34 3.08
CA LEU A 236 5.88 -7.83 2.39
C LEU A 236 6.64 -6.84 3.26
N ARG A 237 7.96 -6.80 3.08
CA ARG A 237 8.83 -5.91 3.88
C ARG A 237 8.48 -4.44 3.74
N ASP A 238 7.99 -4.03 2.58
CA ASP A 238 7.60 -2.64 2.31
C ASP A 238 6.50 -2.14 3.25
N HIS A 239 5.60 -3.03 3.69
CA HIS A 239 4.63 -2.77 4.76
C HIS A 239 5.23 -3.19 6.10
N ILE A 240 6.10 -2.36 6.65
CA ILE A 240 6.77 -2.68 7.91
C ILE A 240 5.79 -2.80 9.08
N ALA A 241 4.66 -2.07 9.02
CA ALA A 241 3.57 -2.10 9.98
C ALA A 241 2.28 -2.66 9.34
N ASN A 242 1.65 -3.63 10.01
CA ASN A 242 0.41 -4.27 9.60
C ASN A 242 -0.69 -3.89 10.59
N TYR A 243 -1.61 -3.01 10.17
CA TYR A 243 -2.62 -2.44 11.05
C TYR A 243 -3.90 -3.26 11.06
N SER A 244 -4.41 -3.58 12.26
CA SER A 244 -5.84 -3.83 12.51
C SER A 244 -6.53 -2.49 12.83
N GLU A 245 -7.87 -2.46 12.78
CA GLU A 245 -8.62 -1.27 13.20
C GLU A 245 -8.25 -0.85 14.63
N GLU A 246 -8.11 -1.84 15.52
CA GLU A 246 -7.79 -1.59 16.93
C GLU A 246 -6.38 -1.00 17.09
N SER A 247 -5.38 -1.58 16.45
CA SER A 247 -3.99 -1.10 16.58
C SER A 247 -3.82 0.29 15.95
N LEU A 248 -4.51 0.55 14.84
CA LEU A 248 -4.54 1.87 14.21
C LEU A 248 -5.25 2.90 15.11
N LEU A 249 -6.40 2.52 15.70
CA LEU A 249 -7.15 3.37 16.62
C LEU A 249 -6.30 3.77 17.83
N CYS A 250 -5.59 2.79 18.42
CA CYS A 250 -4.66 3.05 19.50
C CYS A 250 -3.60 4.10 19.12
N LEU A 251 -2.95 3.90 17.98
CA LEU A 251 -1.91 4.81 17.51
C LEU A 251 -2.44 6.24 17.28
N VAL A 252 -3.60 6.40 16.63
CA VAL A 252 -4.14 7.74 16.33
C VAL A 252 -4.65 8.46 17.57
N GLN A 253 -5.24 7.73 18.53
CA GLN A 253 -5.70 8.31 19.80
C GLN A 253 -4.53 8.80 20.66
N ASP A 254 -3.44 8.03 20.73
CA ASP A 254 -2.23 8.47 21.46
C ASP A 254 -1.62 9.74 20.85
N GLN A 255 -1.91 10.03 19.59
CA GLN A 255 -1.50 11.27 18.91
C GLN A 255 -2.52 12.42 19.04
N GLY A 256 -3.68 12.22 19.67
CA GLY A 256 -4.68 13.25 19.92
C GLY A 256 -5.76 13.33 18.86
N PHE A 257 -6.01 12.23 18.16
CA PHE A 257 -7.13 12.14 17.22
C PHE A 257 -8.27 11.32 17.79
N SER A 258 -9.51 11.79 17.59
CA SER A 258 -10.73 11.03 17.84
C SER A 258 -11.24 10.42 16.55
N LEU A 259 -11.68 9.17 16.61
CA LEU A 259 -12.29 8.50 15.46
C LEU A 259 -13.72 9.03 15.26
N VAL A 260 -13.99 9.58 14.09
CA VAL A 260 -15.33 10.04 13.67
C VAL A 260 -16.07 8.91 12.96
N GLU A 261 -15.38 8.24 12.05
CA GLU A 261 -15.95 7.12 11.27
C GLU A 261 -14.84 6.15 10.85
N SER A 262 -15.17 4.84 10.87
CA SER A 262 -14.36 3.76 10.32
C SER A 262 -15.14 3.00 9.27
N ARG A 263 -14.48 2.60 8.19
CA ARG A 263 -15.01 1.64 7.22
C ARG A 263 -13.88 0.84 6.56
N VAL A 264 -14.21 -0.33 6.06
CA VAL A 264 -13.32 -1.09 5.16
C VAL A 264 -13.74 -0.79 3.73
N ILE A 265 -12.80 -0.28 2.95
CA ILE A 265 -12.98 0.07 1.53
C ILE A 265 -12.16 -0.88 0.67
N ASN A 266 -12.52 -1.02 -0.61
CA ASN A 266 -11.80 -1.85 -1.58
C ASN A 266 -11.48 -3.28 -1.07
N ARG A 267 -12.28 -3.82 -0.14
CA ARG A 267 -12.15 -5.13 0.53
C ARG A 267 -11.03 -5.23 1.58
N ASP A 268 -9.92 -4.56 1.37
CA ASP A 268 -8.63 -4.80 2.04
C ASP A 268 -8.02 -3.55 2.70
N THR A 269 -8.73 -2.44 2.73
CA THR A 269 -8.20 -1.16 3.20
C THR A 269 -9.07 -0.57 4.30
N ILE A 270 -8.48 -0.28 5.44
CA ILE A 270 -9.10 0.48 6.54
C ILE A 270 -9.07 1.96 6.17
N GLU A 271 -10.22 2.62 6.21
CA GLU A 271 -10.34 4.06 6.12
C GLU A 271 -10.82 4.61 7.46
N PHE A 272 -10.07 5.54 8.03
CA PHE A 272 -10.46 6.32 9.19
C PHE A 272 -10.67 7.77 8.81
N LEU A 273 -11.83 8.32 9.18
CA LEU A 273 -12.03 9.74 9.28
C LEU A 273 -11.81 10.14 10.75
N LEU A 274 -10.77 10.93 10.97
CA LEU A 274 -10.32 11.36 12.29
C LEU A 274 -10.60 12.85 12.47
N GLU A 275 -10.84 13.27 13.70
CA GLU A 275 -10.94 14.68 14.09
C GLU A 275 -9.83 14.98 15.11
N LYS A 276 -9.09 16.08 14.90
CA LYS A 276 -8.15 16.56 15.92
C LYS A 276 -8.90 16.97 17.18
N SER A 277 -8.56 16.32 18.29
CA SER A 277 -9.14 16.55 19.62
C SER A 277 -8.06 16.88 20.66
N GLU A 278 -8.44 17.12 21.88
CA GLU A 278 -7.47 17.15 22.98
C GLU A 278 -6.87 15.77 23.16
N LYS A 279 -5.56 15.73 23.50
CA LYS A 279 -4.87 14.45 23.76
C LYS A 279 -5.46 13.80 25.00
N GLU A 280 -6.18 12.71 24.78
CA GLU A 280 -6.59 11.80 25.86
C GLU A 280 -5.67 10.57 25.79
N SER A 281 -5.17 10.14 26.95
CA SER A 281 -4.39 8.89 27.00
C SER A 281 -5.29 7.72 26.62
N CYS A 282 -4.92 6.98 25.57
CA CYS A 282 -5.62 5.77 25.18
C CYS A 282 -5.53 4.72 26.31
N THR A 283 -6.58 4.64 27.11
CA THR A 283 -6.67 3.65 28.20
C THR A 283 -7.30 2.33 27.73
N ALA A 284 -8.00 2.34 26.60
CA ALA A 284 -8.79 1.21 26.11
C ALA A 284 -7.92 0.03 25.61
N PHE A 285 -6.70 0.29 25.13
CA PHE A 285 -5.88 -0.70 24.42
C PHE A 285 -4.90 -1.49 25.28
N ARG A 286 -4.55 -1.00 26.46
CA ARG A 286 -3.65 -1.72 27.37
C ARG A 286 -4.22 -3.06 27.90
N SER A 287 -5.45 -3.39 27.50
CA SER A 287 -6.14 -4.63 27.88
C SER A 287 -6.22 -5.69 26.78
N LEU A 288 -5.81 -5.41 25.54
CA LEU A 288 -5.91 -6.37 24.42
C LEU A 288 -4.83 -7.45 24.40
N GLY A 289 -4.27 -7.83 25.52
CA GLY A 289 -3.26 -8.85 25.70
C GLY A 289 -3.43 -10.19 24.93
N GLN A 290 -4.33 -10.27 23.96
CA GLN A 290 -4.52 -11.46 23.12
C GLN A 290 -3.48 -11.48 21.99
N LYS A 291 -2.77 -12.60 21.93
CA LYS A 291 -1.89 -12.92 20.80
C LYS A 291 -2.75 -13.18 19.56
N VAL A 292 -2.41 -12.53 18.46
CA VAL A 292 -3.04 -12.82 17.16
C VAL A 292 -2.72 -14.27 16.78
N ASP A 293 -3.74 -15.01 16.39
CA ASP A 293 -3.57 -16.37 15.85
C ASP A 293 -3.24 -16.30 14.36
N ILE A 294 -1.97 -16.54 14.02
CA ILE A 294 -1.49 -16.65 12.64
C ILE A 294 -1.36 -18.11 12.16
N GLY A 295 -1.77 -19.07 12.98
CA GLY A 295 -1.75 -20.48 12.64
C GLY A 295 -2.40 -20.78 11.28
N PRO A 296 -3.61 -20.25 10.99
CA PRO A 296 -4.25 -20.43 9.69
C PRO A 296 -3.47 -19.87 8.49
N ILE A 297 -2.71 -18.79 8.67
CA ILE A 297 -1.81 -18.24 7.63
C ILE A 297 -0.67 -19.21 7.34
N LEU A 298 -0.04 -19.77 8.38
CA LEU A 298 1.06 -20.73 8.25
C LEU A 298 0.59 -22.07 7.67
N GLU A 299 -0.63 -22.49 7.96
CA GLU A 299 -1.24 -23.67 7.36
C GLU A 299 -1.49 -23.45 5.86
N ASN A 300 -2.01 -22.28 5.47
CA ASN A 300 -2.23 -21.92 4.08
C ASN A 300 -0.91 -21.84 3.31
N GLU A 301 0.14 -21.26 3.89
CA GLU A 301 1.48 -21.24 3.28
C GLU A 301 1.96 -22.65 2.92
N ARG A 302 1.86 -23.58 3.86
CA ARG A 302 2.26 -24.99 3.64
C ARG A 302 1.40 -25.66 2.57
N ALA A 303 0.08 -25.45 2.61
CA ALA A 303 -0.82 -26.00 1.62
C ALA A 303 -0.52 -25.51 0.20
N ILE A 304 -0.25 -24.21 0.04
CA ILE A 304 0.17 -23.63 -1.24
C ILE A 304 1.51 -24.22 -1.69
N GLN A 305 2.49 -24.34 -0.80
CA GLN A 305 3.80 -24.92 -1.14
C GLN A 305 3.67 -26.38 -1.64
N GLU A 306 2.82 -27.17 -0.99
CA GLU A 306 2.54 -28.56 -1.37
C GLU A 306 1.81 -28.66 -2.71
N ASP A 307 0.80 -27.82 -2.94
CA ASP A 307 0.04 -27.80 -4.21
C ASP A 307 0.94 -27.38 -5.39
N ILE A 308 1.73 -26.31 -5.21
CA ILE A 308 2.70 -25.86 -6.19
C ILE A 308 3.73 -26.96 -6.51
N LYS A 309 4.29 -27.61 -5.49
CA LYS A 309 5.25 -28.71 -5.68
C LYS A 309 4.65 -29.82 -6.53
N LYS A 310 3.44 -30.24 -6.21
CA LYS A 310 2.72 -31.28 -6.98
C LYS A 310 2.46 -30.85 -8.42
N HIS A 311 2.09 -29.59 -8.65
CA HIS A 311 1.88 -29.06 -9.98
C HIS A 311 3.16 -29.08 -10.80
N LEU A 312 4.30 -28.65 -10.22
CA LEU A 312 5.61 -28.64 -10.88
C LEU A 312 6.12 -30.04 -11.21
N GLU A 313 5.84 -31.03 -10.34
CA GLU A 313 6.16 -32.44 -10.65
C GLU A 313 5.42 -32.90 -11.92
N GLY A 314 4.15 -32.48 -12.09
CA GLY A 314 3.36 -32.75 -13.30
C GLY A 314 3.96 -32.09 -14.56
N LEU A 315 4.43 -30.85 -14.47
CA LEU A 315 5.10 -30.16 -15.58
C LEU A 315 6.40 -30.85 -15.99
N ARG A 316 7.25 -31.21 -15.01
CA ARG A 316 8.50 -31.94 -15.25
C ARG A 316 8.30 -33.26 -15.97
N GLN A 317 7.29 -34.03 -15.59
CA GLN A 317 6.96 -35.32 -16.23
C GLN A 317 6.57 -35.15 -17.70
N LYS A 318 5.97 -34.00 -18.06
CA LYS A 318 5.55 -33.69 -19.43
C LYS A 318 6.65 -32.96 -20.23
N GLY A 319 7.69 -32.46 -19.57
CA GLY A 319 8.70 -31.58 -20.19
C GLY A 319 8.12 -30.22 -20.55
N GLU A 320 7.09 -29.76 -19.83
CA GLU A 320 6.41 -28.48 -20.03
C GLU A 320 7.03 -27.42 -19.12
N ARG A 321 6.94 -26.14 -19.51
CA ARG A 321 7.40 -25.00 -18.74
C ARG A 321 6.25 -24.02 -18.51
N MET A 322 6.41 -23.15 -17.53
CA MET A 322 5.43 -22.11 -17.23
C MET A 322 6.06 -20.74 -17.15
N ALA A 323 5.22 -19.70 -17.24
CA ALA A 323 5.54 -18.34 -16.88
C ALA A 323 4.59 -17.85 -15.78
N VAL A 324 5.01 -16.80 -15.06
CA VAL A 324 4.12 -16.09 -14.13
C VAL A 324 3.75 -14.74 -14.75
N TRP A 325 2.48 -14.36 -14.65
CA TRP A 325 2.03 -13.02 -15.04
C TRP A 325 1.76 -12.20 -13.78
N GLY A 326 2.58 -11.17 -13.57
CA GLY A 326 2.54 -10.24 -12.45
C GLY A 326 3.81 -10.30 -11.59
N ALA A 327 4.74 -9.35 -11.80
CA ALA A 327 5.81 -9.03 -10.85
C ALA A 327 5.25 -8.13 -9.73
N SER A 328 4.07 -8.50 -9.18
CA SER A 328 3.47 -7.90 -8.01
C SER A 328 4.15 -8.40 -6.74
N HIS A 329 3.93 -7.75 -5.59
CA HIS A 329 4.47 -8.24 -4.32
C HIS A 329 4.01 -9.69 -4.03
N GLN A 330 2.74 -10.03 -4.32
CA GLN A 330 2.24 -11.39 -4.17
C GLN A 330 3.00 -12.39 -5.04
N GLY A 331 3.21 -12.05 -6.33
CA GLY A 331 3.97 -12.89 -7.26
C GLY A 331 5.41 -13.08 -6.82
N LEU A 332 6.06 -12.01 -6.37
CA LEU A 332 7.44 -12.05 -5.87
C LEU A 332 7.55 -12.93 -4.62
N THR A 333 6.61 -12.80 -3.67
CA THR A 333 6.58 -13.63 -2.46
C THR A 333 6.37 -15.10 -2.80
N LEU A 334 5.39 -15.45 -3.63
CA LEU A 334 5.17 -16.83 -4.06
C LEU A 334 6.39 -17.43 -4.75
N LEU A 335 7.02 -16.69 -5.67
CA LEU A 335 8.20 -17.14 -6.40
C LEU A 335 9.41 -17.39 -5.49
N SER A 336 9.58 -16.61 -4.43
CA SER A 336 10.72 -16.72 -3.54
C SER A 336 10.54 -17.73 -2.41
N THR A 337 9.29 -17.96 -1.96
CA THR A 337 8.97 -18.81 -0.80
C THR A 337 8.53 -20.23 -1.19
N THR A 338 8.32 -20.48 -2.48
CA THR A 338 7.94 -21.81 -3.00
C THR A 338 8.97 -22.31 -3.99
N ALA A 339 8.78 -23.51 -4.55
CA ALA A 339 9.64 -24.08 -5.58
C ALA A 339 9.34 -23.56 -7.01
N LEU A 340 8.45 -22.58 -7.18
CA LEU A 340 8.03 -22.07 -8.49
C LEU A 340 9.18 -21.58 -9.35
N GLN A 341 10.20 -20.96 -8.76
CA GLN A 341 11.37 -20.45 -9.49
C GLN A 341 12.16 -21.52 -10.22
N GLU A 342 11.98 -22.80 -9.91
CA GLU A 342 12.70 -23.90 -10.56
C GLU A 342 12.17 -24.20 -11.97
N GLU A 343 10.87 -23.95 -12.23
CA GLU A 343 10.19 -24.29 -13.49
C GLU A 343 9.61 -23.07 -14.23
N VAL A 344 9.65 -21.89 -13.60
CA VAL A 344 9.23 -20.64 -14.23
C VAL A 344 10.34 -20.12 -15.14
N ALA A 345 10.03 -19.95 -16.42
CA ALA A 345 10.99 -19.45 -17.40
C ALA A 345 11.22 -17.93 -17.25
N TYR A 346 10.13 -17.18 -17.02
CA TYR A 346 10.14 -15.73 -16.89
C TYR A 346 8.87 -15.20 -16.23
N ILE A 347 8.90 -13.93 -15.85
CA ILE A 347 7.75 -13.19 -15.34
C ILE A 347 7.30 -12.18 -16.40
N ILE A 348 6.00 -12.15 -16.73
CA ILE A 348 5.42 -11.13 -17.60
C ILE A 348 4.89 -10.00 -16.72
N ASP A 349 5.31 -8.76 -16.98
CA ASP A 349 4.76 -7.58 -16.31
C ASP A 349 4.63 -6.41 -17.29
N SER A 350 3.56 -5.64 -17.17
CA SER A 350 3.27 -4.50 -18.05
C SER A 350 4.03 -3.22 -17.70
N ALA A 351 4.61 -3.14 -16.48
CA ALA A 351 5.31 -1.95 -16.02
C ALA A 351 6.71 -1.83 -16.64
N PRO A 352 6.99 -0.81 -17.48
CA PRO A 352 8.24 -0.70 -18.23
C PRO A 352 9.48 -0.63 -17.33
N PHE A 353 9.37 -0.05 -16.12
CA PHE A 353 10.51 0.07 -15.21
C PHE A 353 10.98 -1.25 -14.59
N LYS A 354 10.17 -2.32 -14.68
CA LYS A 354 10.50 -3.67 -14.23
C LYS A 354 11.12 -4.51 -15.34
N GLN A 355 10.71 -4.24 -16.59
CA GLN A 355 11.15 -5.03 -17.75
C GLN A 355 12.67 -4.93 -17.99
N GLY A 356 13.28 -6.07 -18.31
CA GLY A 356 14.73 -6.19 -18.47
C GLY A 356 15.51 -6.34 -17.15
N LYS A 357 14.81 -6.35 -16.02
CA LYS A 357 15.34 -6.62 -14.69
C LYS A 357 14.95 -8.03 -14.22
N TYR A 358 15.30 -8.37 -12.99
CA TYR A 358 15.03 -9.67 -12.39
C TYR A 358 14.20 -9.52 -11.12
N SER A 359 13.46 -10.57 -10.76
CA SER A 359 12.74 -10.62 -9.50
C SER A 359 13.72 -10.76 -8.33
N PRO A 360 13.51 -10.01 -7.23
CA PRO A 360 14.29 -10.18 -6.01
C PRO A 360 14.08 -11.59 -5.43
N ALA A 361 15.10 -12.13 -4.79
CA ALA A 361 15.18 -13.44 -4.16
C ALA A 361 15.03 -14.66 -5.10
N SER A 362 14.17 -14.60 -6.12
CA SER A 362 13.94 -15.72 -7.06
C SER A 362 14.71 -15.59 -8.38
N HIS A 363 15.26 -14.42 -8.71
CA HIS A 363 16.16 -14.14 -9.84
C HIS A 363 15.59 -14.47 -11.23
N LEU A 364 14.27 -14.46 -11.39
CA LEU A 364 13.63 -14.70 -12.68
C LEU A 364 13.62 -13.43 -13.54
N PRO A 365 13.87 -13.52 -14.85
CA PRO A 365 13.81 -12.35 -15.72
C PRO A 365 12.38 -11.82 -15.85
N ILE A 366 12.23 -10.49 -15.80
CA ILE A 366 10.94 -9.81 -15.99
C ILE A 366 10.91 -9.25 -17.41
N VAL A 367 9.88 -9.61 -18.16
CA VAL A 367 9.75 -9.35 -19.59
C VAL A 367 8.41 -8.71 -19.96
N ASP A 368 8.38 -8.09 -21.13
CA ASP A 368 7.14 -7.68 -21.79
C ASP A 368 6.39 -8.89 -22.37
N LYS A 369 5.07 -8.82 -22.51
CA LYS A 369 4.24 -9.89 -23.05
C LYS A 369 4.66 -10.37 -24.46
N SER A 370 5.32 -9.52 -25.26
CA SER A 370 5.82 -9.90 -26.60
C SER A 370 6.93 -10.94 -26.54
N HIS A 371 7.57 -11.11 -25.39
CA HIS A 371 8.60 -12.13 -25.17
C HIS A 371 8.05 -13.55 -25.37
N PHE A 372 6.78 -13.79 -25.04
CA PHE A 372 6.11 -15.08 -25.25
C PHE A 372 6.20 -15.60 -26.69
N GLN A 373 6.21 -14.72 -27.67
CA GLN A 373 6.36 -15.14 -29.09
C GLN A 373 7.77 -15.68 -29.40
N LYS A 374 8.78 -15.26 -28.64
CA LYS A 374 10.16 -15.70 -28.80
C LYS A 374 10.45 -16.99 -28.01
N GLU A 375 9.82 -17.10 -26.86
CA GLU A 375 9.98 -18.20 -25.93
C GLU A 375 8.62 -18.61 -25.36
N PRO A 376 7.78 -19.35 -26.12
CA PRO A 376 6.48 -19.80 -25.66
C PRO A 376 6.61 -20.81 -24.51
N VAL A 377 5.63 -20.80 -23.63
CA VAL A 377 5.47 -21.74 -22.52
C VAL A 377 4.07 -22.36 -22.56
N GLU A 378 3.92 -23.52 -21.94
CA GLU A 378 2.66 -24.28 -21.96
C GLU A 378 1.63 -23.72 -20.99
N GLU A 379 2.08 -23.07 -19.91
CA GLU A 379 1.20 -22.52 -18.87
C GLU A 379 1.60 -21.11 -18.47
N ILE A 380 0.60 -20.30 -18.09
CA ILE A 380 0.79 -19.01 -17.45
C ILE A 380 -0.02 -18.96 -16.16
N LEU A 381 0.67 -18.81 -15.02
CA LEU A 381 0.05 -18.57 -13.73
C LEU A 381 -0.11 -17.06 -13.49
N ILE A 382 -1.34 -16.62 -13.33
CA ILE A 382 -1.66 -15.23 -13.00
C ILE A 382 -1.57 -15.03 -11.48
N VAL A 383 -0.71 -14.09 -11.06
CA VAL A 383 -0.59 -13.67 -9.65
C VAL A 383 -0.87 -12.17 -9.55
N ALA A 384 -2.11 -11.81 -9.80
CA ALA A 384 -2.63 -10.46 -9.74
C ALA A 384 -4.13 -10.49 -9.38
N PRO A 385 -4.51 -10.77 -8.13
CA PRO A 385 -5.89 -11.11 -7.75
C PRO A 385 -6.95 -10.11 -8.21
N GLY A 386 -6.64 -8.81 -8.20
CA GLY A 386 -7.55 -7.75 -8.65
C GLY A 386 -7.75 -7.68 -10.17
N TYR A 387 -6.89 -8.35 -10.97
CA TYR A 387 -6.84 -8.24 -12.43
C TYR A 387 -6.87 -9.60 -13.14
N THR A 388 -7.15 -10.67 -12.42
CA THR A 388 -7.07 -12.06 -12.93
C THR A 388 -7.87 -12.25 -14.21
N GLU A 389 -9.14 -11.85 -14.25
CA GLU A 389 -10.01 -12.04 -15.43
C GLU A 389 -9.59 -11.15 -16.61
N GLU A 390 -9.15 -9.92 -16.34
CA GLU A 390 -8.64 -9.03 -17.39
C GLU A 390 -7.39 -9.62 -18.04
N ILE A 391 -6.44 -10.08 -17.23
CA ILE A 391 -5.19 -10.69 -17.70
C ILE A 391 -5.48 -11.99 -18.46
N ALA A 392 -6.37 -12.85 -17.95
CA ALA A 392 -6.79 -14.05 -18.65
C ALA A 392 -7.39 -13.75 -20.04
N GLY A 393 -8.19 -12.68 -20.13
CA GLY A 393 -8.70 -12.18 -21.40
C GLY A 393 -7.61 -11.73 -22.38
N ILE A 394 -6.57 -11.03 -21.86
CA ILE A 394 -5.40 -10.62 -22.66
C ILE A 394 -4.62 -11.83 -23.16
N ILE A 395 -4.34 -12.80 -22.30
CA ILE A 395 -3.61 -14.04 -22.67
C ILE A 395 -4.35 -14.77 -23.79
N ARG A 396 -5.65 -15.05 -23.61
CA ARG A 396 -6.47 -15.76 -24.58
C ARG A 396 -6.60 -15.03 -25.92
N ARG A 397 -6.60 -13.72 -25.92
CA ARG A 397 -6.69 -12.88 -27.12
C ARG A 397 -5.38 -12.74 -27.87
N ASP A 398 -4.28 -12.47 -27.13
CA ASP A 398 -3.03 -11.93 -27.71
C ASP A 398 -1.92 -12.98 -27.86
N LEU A 399 -1.91 -14.08 -27.09
CA LEU A 399 -0.82 -15.04 -27.11
C LEU A 399 -1.12 -16.24 -28.01
N ARG A 400 -0.14 -16.66 -28.84
CA ARG A 400 -0.24 -17.83 -29.74
C ARG A 400 1.08 -18.60 -29.76
N PRO A 401 1.07 -19.96 -29.61
CA PRO A 401 -0.09 -20.77 -29.27
C PRO A 401 -0.69 -20.34 -27.92
N CYS A 402 -1.99 -20.53 -27.70
CA CYS A 402 -2.62 -20.13 -26.44
C CYS A 402 -2.16 -21.07 -25.31
N PRO A 403 -1.50 -20.57 -24.26
CA PRO A 403 -1.12 -21.38 -23.12
C PRO A 403 -2.35 -21.72 -22.25
N ARG A 404 -2.22 -22.74 -21.39
CA ARG A 404 -3.15 -22.93 -20.28
C ARG A 404 -3.05 -21.74 -19.32
N VAL A 405 -4.17 -21.23 -18.90
CA VAL A 405 -4.25 -20.06 -18.01
C VAL A 405 -4.63 -20.52 -16.62
N LEU A 406 -3.77 -20.25 -15.67
CA LEU A 406 -3.91 -20.67 -14.27
C LEU A 406 -4.01 -19.47 -13.35
N ALA A 407 -4.66 -19.65 -12.21
CA ALA A 407 -4.65 -18.67 -11.11
C ALA A 407 -4.54 -19.39 -9.77
N LEU A 408 -3.92 -18.72 -8.79
CA LEU A 408 -3.97 -19.17 -7.40
C LEU A 408 -5.30 -18.74 -6.78
N ARG A 409 -6.10 -19.71 -6.33
CA ARG A 409 -7.37 -19.48 -5.63
C ARG A 409 -7.37 -20.21 -4.29
N GLY A 410 -7.37 -19.43 -3.20
CA GLY A 410 -7.23 -19.99 -1.85
C GLY A 410 -5.87 -20.67 -1.69
N GLU A 411 -5.87 -22.01 -1.67
CA GLU A 411 -4.69 -22.85 -1.43
C GLU A 411 -4.22 -23.60 -2.68
N LYS A 412 -4.88 -23.39 -3.83
CA LYS A 412 -4.68 -24.22 -5.02
C LYS A 412 -4.49 -23.41 -6.29
N ILE A 413 -3.68 -23.99 -7.19
CA ILE A 413 -3.60 -23.54 -8.58
C ILE A 413 -4.77 -24.17 -9.34
N GLU A 414 -5.57 -23.33 -9.97
CA GLU A 414 -6.74 -23.72 -10.76
C GLU A 414 -6.64 -23.20 -12.19
N GLU A 415 -7.09 -24.01 -13.17
CA GLU A 415 -7.23 -23.57 -14.56
C GLU A 415 -8.49 -22.71 -14.71
N LEU A 416 -8.36 -21.59 -15.45
CA LEU A 416 -9.42 -20.61 -15.66
C LEU A 416 -10.25 -20.88 -16.91
#